data_44cd5be7757fef02466ed43af225d8b4
#
_entry.id   44cd5be7757fef02466ed43af225d8b4
#
_cell.length_a   1.000
_cell.length_b   1.000
_cell.length_c   1.000
_cell.angle_alpha   90.00
_cell.angle_beta   90.00
_cell.angle_gamma   90.00
#
_symmetry.space_group_name_H-M   'P 1'
#
loop_
_entity.id
_entity.type
_entity.pdbx_description
1 polymer ?
#
loop_
_entity_poly.entity_id
_entity_poly.type
_entity_poly.pdbx_seq_one_letter_code
_entity_poly.pdbx_strand_id
1 'polypeptide(L)'
;MKTRYRFGIVSWIALFALLACPVSWVEAARRPNVVVILTDDQGWGDLSLNGNRNLETPRIDALARAGTQFDRFFVCPVCSPTRAEFLTGRYHPRCGVFSTSAGGERINLDEMTIAQTFQAAGYATGAFGKWHNGMQYPYHPNGRGFQEYYGFCSGHWGNYFDPMLERNGRIVRGKGFIIDDLTTQAMAFMEQHRKKPFFVYIPYNTPHSPMQVPGQWWNKFKDKELLMHNRDPKREKIPHIRAALAMCENIDWNVGRIVAKLEELDLTEETIIVYFSDNGPNGSRWNGDMKGRKGSTDEGGVRSPLLIRWPGKIAAGKTIPQISAAIDLLPTLADLAGIPVASKKPLDGISLKPLLAGQARKWPDRMIYSHWRDRVSLRTQRFRLDHQGHLYDLRTDPGQRQDVAVQHPKVTAELQRAKLAWSKSLLPGLKQPPRPFLIGHSTFKYTQMPARDGVATGKIQRSNRFPNCSYFRNWTQLEDTVRWNVEVAESGTYDVELYYACPAKDIGSTVELSLKMNNPRVSTVPAVRAKVAVAYDPPLIGASQDRTPRQESYVKDFQPLKMGRMTLSEGTGELVLRALEKPGSQVMEVRLIMFTQVSD
;
A
#
# COMPACT_ATOMS: atom_id res chain seq x y z
N MET A 1 30.44 101.81 -29.30
CA MET A 1 29.17 101.69 -28.60
C MET A 1 28.90 100.21 -28.32
N LYS A 2 28.96 99.84 -27.07
CA LYS A 2 28.92 98.39 -26.67
C LYS A 2 27.56 98.12 -26.04
N THR A 3 26.78 97.29 -26.66
CA THR A 3 25.49 96.79 -26.12
C THR A 3 25.70 95.40 -25.52
N ARG A 4 25.44 95.26 -24.19
CA ARG A 4 25.50 93.99 -23.45
C ARG A 4 24.13 93.37 -23.46
N TYR A 5 24.02 92.16 -23.95
CA TYR A 5 22.88 91.28 -23.77
C TYR A 5 23.06 90.45 -22.49
N ARG A 6 22.05 90.46 -21.58
CA ARG A 6 21.92 89.53 -20.42
C ARG A 6 21.05 88.37 -20.83
N PHE A 7 21.60 87.19 -20.73
CA PHE A 7 20.83 85.94 -20.82
C PHE A 7 20.30 85.57 -19.42
N GLY A 8 18.97 85.46 -19.29
CA GLY A 8 18.33 84.90 -18.10
C GLY A 8 18.19 83.41 -18.22
N ILE A 9 18.69 82.67 -17.23
CA ILE A 9 18.57 81.20 -17.11
C ILE A 9 17.24 80.95 -16.43
N VAL A 10 16.28 80.34 -17.16
CA VAL A 10 15.03 79.78 -16.60
C VAL A 10 15.29 78.39 -16.20
N SER A 11 15.38 78.09 -14.88
CA SER A 11 15.50 76.77 -14.33
C SER A 11 14.14 76.08 -14.37
N TRP A 12 14.02 75.02 -15.19
CA TRP A 12 12.90 74.07 -15.17
C TRP A 12 13.18 72.97 -14.11
N ILE A 13 12.48 73.04 -12.96
CA ILE A 13 12.45 71.92 -11.98
C ILE A 13 11.36 71.01 -12.47
N ALA A 14 11.77 69.86 -13.08
CA ALA A 14 10.88 68.74 -13.40
C ALA A 14 10.62 67.92 -12.13
N LEU A 15 9.40 68.02 -11.57
CA LEU A 15 8.92 67.29 -10.46
C LEU A 15 8.59 65.83 -10.92
N PHE A 16 9.53 64.91 -10.78
CA PHE A 16 9.27 63.48 -10.97
C PHE A 16 8.44 62.95 -9.78
N ALA A 17 7.12 62.93 -9.91
CA ALA A 17 6.25 62.16 -9.01
C ALA A 17 6.42 60.67 -9.32
N LEU A 18 7.26 59.97 -8.56
CA LEU A 18 7.31 58.50 -8.50
C LEU A 18 5.98 57.98 -7.95
N LEU A 19 5.10 57.56 -8.84
CA LEU A 19 3.95 56.72 -8.51
C LEU A 19 4.49 55.38 -8.00
N ALA A 20 4.70 55.25 -6.70
CA ALA A 20 4.91 53.98 -6.01
C ALA A 20 3.59 53.21 -6.09
N CYS A 21 3.37 52.44 -7.16
CA CYS A 21 2.39 51.39 -7.16
C CYS A 21 2.80 50.38 -6.07
N PRO A 22 1.93 50.11 -5.10
CA PRO A 22 2.20 49.00 -4.17
C PRO A 22 2.23 47.73 -5.01
N VAL A 23 3.41 47.17 -5.24
CA VAL A 23 3.55 45.79 -5.74
C VAL A 23 2.97 44.92 -4.64
N SER A 24 1.68 44.64 -4.75
CA SER A 24 1.06 43.57 -3.96
C SER A 24 1.79 42.30 -4.35
N TRP A 25 2.70 41.85 -3.50
CA TRP A 25 3.22 40.49 -3.56
C TRP A 25 2.01 39.57 -3.41
N VAL A 26 1.45 39.12 -4.53
CA VAL A 26 0.52 37.97 -4.50
C VAL A 26 1.38 36.82 -4.01
N GLU A 27 1.30 36.53 -2.71
CA GLU A 27 1.90 35.35 -2.11
C GLU A 27 1.38 34.18 -2.94
N ALA A 28 2.28 33.54 -3.68
CA ALA A 28 1.89 32.41 -4.53
C ALA A 28 1.20 31.40 -3.62
N ALA A 29 -0.09 31.15 -3.87
CA ALA A 29 -0.93 30.31 -3.03
C ALA A 29 -0.17 29.02 -2.70
N ARG A 30 0.08 28.79 -1.41
CA ARG A 30 0.84 27.65 -0.94
C ARG A 30 0.15 26.38 -1.41
N ARG A 31 0.89 25.49 -2.06
CA ARG A 31 0.34 24.20 -2.50
C ARG A 31 -0.13 23.40 -1.27
N PRO A 32 -1.29 22.74 -1.33
CA PRO A 32 -1.82 22.01 -0.19
C PRO A 32 -0.94 20.81 0.18
N ASN A 33 -0.87 20.49 1.45
CA ASN A 33 -0.41 19.20 1.92
C ASN A 33 -1.44 18.12 1.55
N VAL A 34 -0.99 16.89 1.42
CA VAL A 34 -1.87 15.75 1.13
C VAL A 34 -1.57 14.62 2.11
N VAL A 35 -2.58 14.16 2.82
CA VAL A 35 -2.54 12.99 3.70
C VAL A 35 -3.53 11.95 3.20
N VAL A 36 -3.02 10.78 2.83
CA VAL A 36 -3.84 9.66 2.35
C VAL A 36 -3.80 8.53 3.38
N ILE A 37 -4.94 8.21 3.96
CA ILE A 37 -5.12 7.12 4.91
C ILE A 37 -5.82 5.98 4.19
N LEU A 38 -5.15 4.83 4.09
CA LEU A 38 -5.66 3.61 3.48
C LEU A 38 -5.75 2.51 4.52
N THR A 39 -6.92 1.89 4.68
CA THR A 39 -7.10 0.73 5.56
C THR A 39 -7.04 -0.58 4.79
N ASP A 40 -6.78 -1.69 5.48
CA ASP A 40 -6.58 -3.03 4.90
C ASP A 40 -7.69 -3.97 5.38
N ASP A 41 -8.50 -4.49 4.47
CA ASP A 41 -9.63 -5.39 4.77
C ASP A 41 -10.81 -4.75 5.53
N GLN A 42 -10.90 -3.43 5.57
CA GLN A 42 -12.05 -2.73 6.11
C GLN A 42 -13.16 -2.69 5.07
N GLY A 43 -14.31 -3.25 5.42
CA GLY A 43 -15.49 -3.16 4.57
C GLY A 43 -16.11 -1.76 4.56
N TRP A 44 -16.88 -1.45 3.50
CA TRP A 44 -17.71 -0.26 3.47
C TRP A 44 -18.60 -0.15 4.71
N GLY A 45 -19.13 -1.31 5.18
CA GLY A 45 -19.99 -1.41 6.36
C GLY A 45 -19.28 -1.29 7.72
N ASP A 46 -17.96 -1.18 7.78
CA ASP A 46 -17.22 -1.12 9.05
C ASP A 46 -17.08 0.32 9.59
N LEU A 47 -18.01 1.19 9.29
CA LEU A 47 -18.10 2.58 9.75
C LEU A 47 -19.51 2.87 10.27
N SER A 48 -19.62 3.57 11.41
CA SER A 48 -20.93 4.07 11.91
C SER A 48 -21.58 5.06 10.95
N LEU A 49 -20.80 5.83 10.21
CA LEU A 49 -21.24 6.71 9.13
C LEU A 49 -22.15 6.00 8.10
N ASN A 50 -21.86 4.75 7.79
CA ASN A 50 -22.59 3.95 6.82
C ASN A 50 -23.78 3.17 7.46
N GLY A 51 -24.10 3.45 8.73
CA GLY A 51 -25.25 2.90 9.44
C GLY A 51 -24.94 1.65 10.27
N ASN A 52 -23.68 1.25 10.44
CA ASN A 52 -23.32 0.12 11.31
C ASN A 52 -23.46 0.50 12.78
N ARG A 53 -24.38 -0.16 13.48
CA ARG A 53 -24.63 0.04 14.92
C ARG A 53 -23.78 -0.86 15.82
N ASN A 54 -22.93 -1.70 15.24
CA ASN A 54 -22.06 -2.60 16.01
C ASN A 54 -20.80 -1.90 16.53
N LEU A 55 -20.41 -0.75 15.96
CA LEU A 55 -19.20 -0.01 16.35
C LEU A 55 -19.47 1.51 16.30
N GLU A 56 -18.52 2.27 16.80
CA GLU A 56 -18.52 3.73 16.78
C GLU A 56 -17.23 4.25 16.13
N THR A 57 -17.37 5.09 15.09
CA THR A 57 -16.24 5.71 14.39
C THR A 57 -16.37 7.24 14.34
N PRO A 58 -16.48 7.91 15.54
CA PRO A 58 -16.87 9.32 15.61
C PRO A 58 -15.87 10.27 14.94
N ARG A 59 -14.56 9.92 14.86
CA ARG A 59 -13.51 10.74 14.24
C ARG A 59 -13.57 10.67 12.72
N ILE A 60 -13.78 9.47 12.17
CA ILE A 60 -14.00 9.26 10.73
C ILE A 60 -15.33 9.87 10.30
N ASP A 61 -16.38 9.73 11.11
CA ASP A 61 -17.67 10.37 10.88
C ASP A 61 -17.56 11.91 10.88
N ALA A 62 -16.74 12.48 11.79
CA ALA A 62 -16.45 13.91 11.81
C ALA A 62 -15.66 14.35 10.56
N LEU A 63 -14.70 13.52 10.09
CA LEU A 63 -13.99 13.78 8.84
C LEU A 63 -14.96 13.85 7.65
N ALA A 64 -15.94 12.94 7.58
CA ALA A 64 -16.96 12.94 6.54
C ALA A 64 -17.88 14.16 6.62
N ARG A 65 -18.33 14.53 7.82
CA ARG A 65 -19.16 15.74 8.02
C ARG A 65 -18.42 17.04 7.66
N ALA A 66 -17.11 17.09 7.90
CA ALA A 66 -16.25 18.22 7.55
C ALA A 66 -15.73 18.19 6.10
N GLY A 67 -16.04 17.15 5.33
CA GLY A 67 -15.62 16.95 3.95
C GLY A 67 -16.74 16.45 3.05
N THR A 68 -16.36 15.79 1.97
CA THR A 68 -17.26 15.17 1.00
C THR A 68 -17.08 13.66 1.01
N GLN A 69 -18.19 12.93 1.01
CA GLN A 69 -18.25 11.48 0.88
C GLN A 69 -18.63 11.09 -0.55
N PHE A 70 -17.97 10.06 -1.12
CA PHE A 70 -18.43 9.39 -2.33
C PHE A 70 -19.21 8.14 -1.94
N ASP A 71 -20.48 8.12 -2.26
CA ASP A 71 -21.37 6.99 -1.94
C ASP A 71 -20.96 5.70 -2.67
N ARG A 72 -20.45 5.83 -3.90
CA ARG A 72 -20.11 4.71 -4.78
C ARG A 72 -18.69 4.81 -5.29
N PHE A 73 -17.73 4.51 -4.41
CA PHE A 73 -16.30 4.40 -4.73
C PHE A 73 -15.87 2.94 -4.75
N PHE A 74 -15.08 2.57 -5.77
CA PHE A 74 -14.70 1.20 -6.05
C PHE A 74 -13.19 0.99 -6.05
N VAL A 75 -12.82 -0.18 -5.54
CA VAL A 75 -11.44 -0.66 -5.42
C VAL A 75 -11.34 -2.07 -6.02
N CYS A 76 -10.15 -2.67 -6.02
CA CYS A 76 -9.99 -4.06 -6.41
C CYS A 76 -10.47 -5.03 -5.31
N PRO A 77 -10.72 -6.30 -5.68
CA PRO A 77 -11.12 -7.32 -4.72
C PRO A 77 -10.08 -7.66 -3.65
N VAL A 78 -8.81 -7.28 -3.83
CA VAL A 78 -7.68 -7.57 -2.93
C VAL A 78 -6.66 -6.43 -2.92
N CYS A 79 -5.81 -6.43 -1.90
CA CYS A 79 -4.99 -5.30 -1.47
C CYS A 79 -3.94 -4.82 -2.50
N SER A 80 -3.03 -5.67 -2.99
CA SER A 80 -1.95 -5.23 -3.89
C SER A 80 -2.45 -4.61 -5.20
N PRO A 81 -3.46 -5.16 -5.90
CA PRO A 81 -4.08 -4.52 -7.05
C PRO A 81 -4.63 -3.12 -6.76
N THR A 82 -5.40 -2.93 -5.68
CA THR A 82 -5.93 -1.61 -5.33
C THR A 82 -4.84 -0.59 -5.07
N ARG A 83 -3.78 -1.00 -4.34
CA ARG A 83 -2.64 -0.14 -4.05
C ARG A 83 -1.94 0.28 -5.34
N ALA A 84 -1.76 -0.64 -6.30
CA ALA A 84 -1.22 -0.33 -7.61
C ALA A 84 -2.11 0.66 -8.39
N GLU A 85 -3.43 0.45 -8.39
CA GLU A 85 -4.38 1.34 -9.07
C GLU A 85 -4.39 2.75 -8.49
N PHE A 86 -4.41 2.86 -7.15
CA PHE A 86 -4.28 4.15 -6.46
C PHE A 86 -2.96 4.85 -6.78
N LEU A 87 -1.86 4.09 -6.72
CA LEU A 87 -0.52 4.65 -6.91
C LEU A 87 -0.28 5.12 -8.34
N THR A 88 -0.88 4.50 -9.35
CA THR A 88 -0.57 4.74 -10.77
C THR A 88 -1.68 5.43 -11.56
N GLY A 89 -2.93 5.44 -11.05
CA GLY A 89 -4.10 5.91 -11.80
C GLY A 89 -4.48 5.01 -12.98
N ARG A 90 -3.99 3.75 -12.99
CA ARG A 90 -4.17 2.78 -14.07
C ARG A 90 -4.62 1.43 -13.52
N TYR A 91 -5.42 0.69 -14.30
CA TYR A 91 -5.81 -0.66 -13.90
C TYR A 91 -4.60 -1.54 -13.62
N HIS A 92 -4.64 -2.28 -12.51
CA HIS A 92 -3.53 -3.11 -12.02
C HIS A 92 -2.94 -4.10 -13.06
N PRO A 93 -3.71 -4.68 -14.02
CA PRO A 93 -3.12 -5.51 -15.05
C PRO A 93 -2.14 -4.76 -15.97
N ARG A 94 -2.39 -3.47 -16.25
CA ARG A 94 -1.44 -2.63 -17.01
C ARG A 94 -0.14 -2.41 -16.24
N CYS A 95 -0.24 -2.40 -14.91
CA CYS A 95 0.91 -2.18 -14.02
C CYS A 95 1.70 -3.45 -13.72
N GLY A 96 1.33 -4.59 -14.32
CA GLY A 96 1.99 -5.88 -14.11
C GLY A 96 1.71 -6.53 -12.74
N VAL A 97 0.66 -6.10 -12.03
CA VAL A 97 0.27 -6.66 -10.73
C VAL A 97 -0.83 -7.71 -10.93
N PHE A 98 -0.52 -8.97 -10.59
CA PHE A 98 -1.43 -10.10 -10.78
C PHE A 98 -1.55 -11.02 -9.57
N SER A 99 -0.73 -10.80 -8.53
CA SER A 99 -0.73 -11.61 -7.31
C SER A 99 -0.52 -10.71 -6.08
N THR A 100 -0.56 -11.34 -4.90
CA THR A 100 -0.34 -10.68 -3.60
C THR A 100 0.96 -11.13 -2.94
N SER A 101 1.83 -11.84 -3.68
CA SER A 101 3.13 -12.34 -3.18
C SER A 101 3.97 -12.93 -4.31
N ALA A 102 5.20 -13.36 -3.95
CA ALA A 102 6.15 -14.04 -4.84
C ALA A 102 6.45 -13.25 -6.13
N GLY A 103 6.54 -11.92 -6.01
CA GLY A 103 6.89 -11.02 -7.10
C GLY A 103 5.73 -10.58 -8.00
N GLY A 104 4.55 -11.22 -7.91
CA GLY A 104 3.38 -10.84 -8.68
C GLY A 104 2.66 -9.57 -8.18
N GLU A 105 3.08 -9.05 -7.02
CA GLU A 105 2.63 -7.78 -6.45
C GLU A 105 3.42 -6.56 -6.93
N ARG A 106 4.53 -6.75 -7.64
CA ARG A 106 5.44 -5.66 -8.07
C ARG A 106 4.84 -4.82 -9.18
N ILE A 107 4.77 -3.50 -8.97
CA ILE A 107 4.41 -2.53 -10.02
C ILE A 107 5.55 -2.47 -11.04
N ASN A 108 5.24 -2.47 -12.34
CA ASN A 108 6.24 -2.29 -13.39
C ASN A 108 7.05 -1.00 -13.18
N LEU A 109 8.35 -1.05 -13.46
CA LEU A 109 9.25 0.09 -13.21
C LEU A 109 9.00 1.28 -14.15
N ASP A 110 8.41 1.04 -15.32
CA ASP A 110 8.02 2.06 -16.28
C ASP A 110 6.68 2.76 -15.96
N GLU A 111 6.02 2.38 -14.86
CA GLU A 111 4.87 3.09 -14.29
C GLU A 111 5.34 4.23 -13.37
N MET A 112 4.69 5.38 -13.46
CA MET A 112 4.92 6.51 -12.55
C MET A 112 3.88 6.49 -11.43
N THR A 113 4.34 6.61 -10.19
CA THR A 113 3.47 6.63 -9.03
C THR A 113 3.02 8.04 -8.66
N ILE A 114 1.96 8.12 -7.86
CA ILE A 114 1.52 9.39 -7.26
C ILE A 114 2.64 10.03 -6.42
N ALA A 115 3.42 9.23 -5.68
CA ALA A 115 4.53 9.77 -4.89
C ALA A 115 5.63 10.38 -5.77
N GLN A 116 5.97 9.76 -6.91
CA GLN A 116 6.89 10.34 -7.89
C GLN A 116 6.33 11.62 -8.51
N THR A 117 5.01 11.69 -8.74
CA THR A 117 4.32 12.90 -9.21
C THR A 117 4.46 14.05 -8.21
N PHE A 118 4.19 13.78 -6.93
CA PHE A 118 4.32 14.80 -5.89
C PHE A 118 5.78 15.17 -5.61
N GLN A 119 6.70 14.19 -5.60
CA GLN A 119 8.14 14.44 -5.44
C GLN A 119 8.69 15.34 -6.56
N ALA A 120 8.32 15.07 -7.82
CA ALA A 120 8.71 15.90 -8.96
C ALA A 120 8.17 17.34 -8.86
N ALA A 121 7.07 17.55 -8.16
CA ALA A 121 6.52 18.87 -7.86
C ALA A 121 7.14 19.54 -6.60
N GLY A 122 8.16 18.94 -5.98
CA GLY A 122 8.89 19.50 -4.84
C GLY A 122 8.29 19.21 -3.46
N TYR A 123 7.33 18.27 -3.36
CA TYR A 123 6.80 17.85 -2.08
C TYR A 123 7.79 16.98 -1.29
N ALA A 124 7.79 17.12 0.03
CA ALA A 124 8.34 16.08 0.90
C ALA A 124 7.41 14.86 0.89
N THR A 125 7.94 13.67 0.65
CA THR A 125 7.13 12.47 0.47
C THR A 125 7.48 11.38 1.48
N GLY A 126 6.49 10.89 2.23
CA GLY A 126 6.64 9.84 3.24
C GLY A 126 5.57 8.77 3.15
N ALA A 127 5.94 7.50 3.41
CA ALA A 127 5.00 6.39 3.53
C ALA A 127 5.21 5.64 4.84
N PHE A 128 4.11 5.40 5.58
CA PHE A 128 4.14 4.84 6.93
C PHE A 128 3.15 3.69 7.04
N GLY A 129 3.60 2.44 6.79
CA GLY A 129 2.76 1.26 6.86
C GLY A 129 3.06 0.17 5.84
N LYS A 130 2.01 -0.55 5.42
CA LYS A 130 2.06 -1.67 4.48
C LYS A 130 2.22 -1.18 3.04
N TRP A 131 3.34 -1.52 2.40
CA TRP A 131 3.57 -1.18 0.98
C TRP A 131 2.86 -2.13 0.01
N HIS A 132 3.25 -3.38 -0.02
CA HIS A 132 2.64 -4.48 -0.80
C HIS A 132 2.75 -4.35 -2.33
N ASN A 133 3.71 -3.61 -2.87
CA ASN A 133 3.94 -3.47 -4.32
C ASN A 133 5.41 -3.67 -4.74
N GLY A 134 6.14 -4.51 -3.98
CA GLY A 134 7.52 -4.88 -4.21
C GLY A 134 8.45 -4.48 -3.06
N MET A 135 9.46 -5.30 -2.78
CA MET A 135 10.35 -5.09 -1.64
C MET A 135 11.74 -4.62 -2.06
N GLN A 136 12.31 -5.23 -3.08
CA GLN A 136 13.66 -4.90 -3.53
C GLN A 136 13.66 -3.60 -4.33
N TYR A 137 14.65 -2.73 -4.10
CA TYR A 137 14.81 -1.49 -4.88
C TYR A 137 15.06 -1.85 -6.37
N PRO A 138 14.44 -1.12 -7.34
CA PRO A 138 13.65 0.09 -7.20
C PRO A 138 12.14 -0.13 -7.05
N TYR A 139 11.66 -1.36 -6.74
CA TYR A 139 10.25 -1.61 -6.39
C TYR A 139 9.90 -1.15 -4.97
N HIS A 140 10.90 -1.03 -4.09
CA HIS A 140 10.78 -0.51 -2.73
C HIS A 140 10.18 0.91 -2.71
N PRO A 141 9.42 1.32 -1.68
CA PRO A 141 8.84 2.67 -1.61
C PRO A 141 9.83 3.80 -1.93
N ASN A 142 11.07 3.70 -1.43
CA ASN A 142 12.10 4.69 -1.71
C ASN A 142 12.49 4.77 -3.20
N GLY A 143 12.33 3.69 -3.97
CA GLY A 143 12.49 3.69 -5.43
C GLY A 143 11.24 4.15 -6.17
N ARG A 144 10.13 4.35 -5.45
CA ARG A 144 8.82 4.71 -6.02
C ARG A 144 8.34 6.09 -5.58
N GLY A 145 9.27 6.98 -5.22
CA GLY A 145 9.02 8.38 -4.97
C GLY A 145 8.80 8.77 -3.51
N PHE A 146 8.93 7.85 -2.55
CA PHE A 146 8.90 8.19 -1.13
C PHE A 146 10.32 8.41 -0.60
N GLN A 147 10.58 9.59 -0.08
CA GLN A 147 11.89 9.95 0.51
C GLN A 147 12.08 9.30 1.88
N GLU A 148 11.00 9.11 2.63
CA GLU A 148 10.99 8.35 3.87
C GLU A 148 9.97 7.22 3.79
N TYR A 149 10.39 6.06 4.28
CA TYR A 149 9.54 4.88 4.44
C TYR A 149 9.76 4.25 5.81
N TYR A 150 8.64 3.97 6.50
CA TYR A 150 8.62 3.20 7.74
C TYR A 150 7.46 2.22 7.74
N GLY A 151 7.74 0.91 7.83
CA GLY A 151 6.69 -0.10 7.76
C GLY A 151 7.19 -1.47 7.34
N PHE A 152 6.44 -2.15 6.47
CA PHE A 152 6.82 -3.44 5.91
C PHE A 152 6.31 -3.59 4.47
N CYS A 153 7.09 -4.27 3.61
CA CYS A 153 6.77 -4.41 2.18
C CYS A 153 5.92 -5.64 1.85
N SER A 154 5.69 -6.54 2.80
CA SER A 154 4.89 -7.77 2.61
C SER A 154 3.38 -7.52 2.57
N GLY A 155 2.61 -8.53 2.10
CA GLY A 155 1.16 -8.46 2.00
C GLY A 155 0.41 -8.57 3.33
N HIS A 156 1.01 -9.16 4.36
CA HIS A 156 0.57 -9.15 5.75
C HIS A 156 1.76 -9.28 6.68
N TRP A 157 1.55 -9.02 7.96
CA TRP A 157 2.58 -9.09 8.99
C TRP A 157 2.17 -10.04 10.11
N GLY A 158 3.14 -10.74 10.70
CA GLY A 158 2.85 -11.85 11.62
C GLY A 158 2.67 -11.45 13.07
N ASN A 159 3.06 -10.24 13.46
CA ASN A 159 2.87 -9.72 14.82
C ASN A 159 2.66 -8.21 14.78
N TYR A 160 1.68 -7.71 15.56
CA TYR A 160 1.30 -6.30 15.58
C TYR A 160 1.78 -5.56 16.83
N PHE A 161 2.42 -6.26 17.79
CA PHE A 161 2.99 -5.64 18.99
C PHE A 161 4.51 -5.70 18.93
N ASP A 162 5.15 -4.55 19.07
CA ASP A 162 6.60 -4.36 18.94
C ASP A 162 7.19 -5.11 17.72
N PRO A 163 6.59 -4.91 16.53
CA PRO A 163 6.91 -5.72 15.35
C PRO A 163 8.30 -5.41 14.81
N MET A 164 8.91 -6.40 14.16
CA MET A 164 10.08 -6.15 13.32
C MET A 164 9.61 -5.44 12.05
N LEU A 165 10.03 -4.21 11.83
CA LEU A 165 9.71 -3.36 10.68
C LEU A 165 10.99 -2.96 9.94
N GLU A 166 10.86 -2.04 9.00
CA GLU A 166 12.01 -1.40 8.35
C GLU A 166 11.84 0.12 8.28
N ARG A 167 12.95 0.84 8.30
CA ARG A 167 13.06 2.25 7.94
C ARG A 167 14.05 2.38 6.79
N ASN A 168 13.57 2.78 5.62
CA ASN A 168 14.39 2.93 4.41
C ASN A 168 15.27 1.69 4.13
N GLY A 169 14.69 0.49 4.19
CA GLY A 169 15.35 -0.80 3.97
C GLY A 169 16.10 -1.38 5.18
N ARG A 170 16.44 -0.58 6.19
CA ARG A 170 17.08 -1.06 7.41
C ARG A 170 16.05 -1.66 8.36
N ILE A 171 16.30 -2.87 8.84
CA ILE A 171 15.44 -3.53 9.84
C ILE A 171 15.48 -2.73 11.15
N VAL A 172 14.32 -2.45 11.69
CA VAL A 172 14.10 -1.77 12.98
C VAL A 172 12.98 -2.46 13.75
N ARG A 173 12.91 -2.23 15.06
CA ARG A 173 11.79 -2.69 15.88
C ARG A 173 10.79 -1.55 16.06
N GLY A 174 9.51 -1.82 15.77
CA GLY A 174 8.41 -0.92 16.09
C GLY A 174 8.15 -0.85 17.59
N LYS A 175 7.34 0.10 18.01
CA LYS A 175 7.06 0.36 19.42
C LYS A 175 5.57 0.29 19.70
N GLY A 176 5.16 -0.63 20.56
CA GLY A 176 3.76 -0.83 20.92
C GLY A 176 2.92 -1.43 19.77
N PHE A 177 1.67 -1.00 19.65
CA PHE A 177 0.77 -1.50 18.62
C PHE A 177 1.09 -0.87 17.26
N ILE A 178 1.15 -1.70 16.23
CA ILE A 178 1.72 -1.34 14.91
C ILE A 178 1.12 -0.06 14.31
N ILE A 179 -0.21 0.10 14.24
CA ILE A 179 -0.79 1.30 13.61
C ILE A 179 -0.70 2.55 14.49
N ASP A 180 -0.60 2.38 15.81
CA ASP A 180 -0.36 3.49 16.74
C ASP A 180 1.05 4.07 16.52
N ASP A 181 2.04 3.18 16.31
CA ASP A 181 3.42 3.55 15.99
C ASP A 181 3.53 4.16 14.59
N LEU A 182 2.94 3.53 13.56
CA LEU A 182 2.90 4.06 12.19
C LEU A 182 2.31 5.49 12.16
N THR A 183 1.24 5.73 12.92
CA THR A 183 0.63 7.05 13.06
C THR A 183 1.59 8.05 13.72
N THR A 184 2.28 7.63 14.77
CA THR A 184 3.28 8.46 15.46
C THR A 184 4.41 8.88 14.52
N GLN A 185 4.94 7.93 13.71
CA GLN A 185 5.99 8.23 12.73
C GLN A 185 5.49 9.17 11.63
N ALA A 186 4.26 8.97 11.14
CA ALA A 186 3.64 9.87 10.16
C ALA A 186 3.46 11.30 10.70
N MET A 187 2.99 11.44 11.94
CA MET A 187 2.87 12.75 12.59
C MET A 187 4.21 13.44 12.78
N ALA A 188 5.26 12.70 13.16
CA ALA A 188 6.62 13.25 13.27
C ALA A 188 7.15 13.77 11.91
N PHE A 189 6.87 13.04 10.82
CA PHE A 189 7.22 13.48 9.47
C PHE A 189 6.46 14.77 9.08
N MET A 190 5.16 14.87 9.37
CA MET A 190 4.39 16.10 9.11
C MET A 190 4.96 17.30 9.86
N GLU A 191 5.31 17.13 11.13
CA GLU A 191 5.93 18.16 11.95
C GLU A 191 7.30 18.60 11.41
N GLN A 192 8.16 17.64 11.04
CA GLN A 192 9.47 17.90 10.44
C GLN A 192 9.34 18.72 9.15
N HIS A 193 8.31 18.46 8.36
CA HIS A 193 8.11 19.10 7.05
C HIS A 193 7.05 20.21 7.04
N ARG A 194 6.58 20.71 8.20
CA ARG A 194 5.50 21.69 8.31
C ARG A 194 5.69 23.00 7.50
N LYS A 195 6.93 23.33 7.14
CA LYS A 195 7.27 24.52 6.34
C LYS A 195 7.29 24.28 4.83
N LYS A 196 7.10 23.04 4.37
CA LYS A 196 7.07 22.64 2.96
C LYS A 196 5.80 21.86 2.66
N PRO A 197 5.28 21.87 1.44
CA PRO A 197 4.19 20.97 1.11
C PRO A 197 4.67 19.51 1.23
N PHE A 198 3.83 18.64 1.80
CA PHE A 198 4.12 17.22 1.96
C PHE A 198 3.00 16.34 1.38
N PHE A 199 3.41 15.17 0.91
CA PHE A 199 2.55 14.05 0.56
C PHE A 199 2.84 12.88 1.50
N VAL A 200 1.89 12.54 2.36
CA VAL A 200 2.00 11.47 3.35
C VAL A 200 1.00 10.38 3.02
N TYR A 201 1.50 9.17 2.83
CA TYR A 201 0.72 7.96 2.61
C TYR A 201 0.78 7.08 3.87
N ILE A 202 -0.37 6.80 4.46
CA ILE A 202 -0.49 6.01 5.70
C ILE A 202 -1.32 4.75 5.41
N PRO A 203 -0.69 3.72 4.80
CA PRO A 203 -1.34 2.46 4.53
C PRO A 203 -1.34 1.57 5.78
N TYR A 204 -2.37 1.68 6.59
CA TYR A 204 -2.58 0.80 7.72
C TYR A 204 -2.71 -0.66 7.27
N ASN A 205 -2.37 -1.58 8.17
CA ASN A 205 -2.48 -3.01 7.95
C ASN A 205 -3.63 -3.66 8.75
N THR A 206 -4.49 -2.86 9.34
CA THR A 206 -5.69 -3.32 10.05
C THR A 206 -6.96 -2.86 9.32
N PRO A 207 -8.08 -3.59 9.48
CA PRO A 207 -8.31 -4.77 10.30
C PRO A 207 -7.94 -6.13 9.64
N HIS A 208 -6.89 -6.19 8.79
CA HIS A 208 -6.36 -7.46 8.25
C HIS A 208 -5.87 -8.37 9.39
N SER A 209 -5.98 -9.69 9.20
CA SER A 209 -5.42 -10.68 10.12
C SER A 209 -3.86 -10.65 10.16
N PRO A 210 -3.25 -11.07 11.30
CA PRO A 210 -3.82 -11.69 12.50
C PRO A 210 -4.73 -10.73 13.27
N MET A 211 -5.77 -11.30 13.89
CA MET A 211 -6.75 -10.51 14.62
C MET A 211 -6.18 -10.09 15.97
N GLN A 212 -5.23 -9.18 15.96
CA GLN A 212 -4.55 -8.62 17.12
C GLN A 212 -4.98 -7.16 17.32
N VAL A 213 -5.39 -6.84 18.53
CA VAL A 213 -5.82 -5.49 18.90
C VAL A 213 -5.54 -5.25 20.38
N PRO A 214 -5.14 -4.02 20.81
CA PRO A 214 -4.89 -3.71 22.21
C PRO A 214 -6.10 -3.98 23.11
N GLY A 215 -5.83 -4.40 24.34
CA GLY A 215 -6.85 -4.81 25.31
C GLY A 215 -7.93 -3.77 25.54
N GLN A 216 -7.57 -2.48 25.56
CA GLN A 216 -8.52 -1.36 25.72
C GLN A 216 -9.62 -1.34 24.67
N TRP A 217 -9.31 -1.72 23.40
CA TRP A 217 -10.28 -1.81 22.31
C TRP A 217 -11.01 -3.14 22.36
N TRP A 218 -10.26 -4.27 22.56
CA TRP A 218 -10.83 -5.59 22.63
C TRP A 218 -11.90 -5.72 23.73
N ASN A 219 -11.66 -5.17 24.91
CA ASN A 219 -12.57 -5.27 26.05
C ASN A 219 -13.95 -4.64 25.80
N LYS A 220 -14.06 -3.71 24.85
CA LYS A 220 -15.35 -3.15 24.42
C LYS A 220 -16.18 -4.14 23.60
N PHE A 221 -15.53 -5.11 22.96
CA PHE A 221 -16.16 -5.97 21.97
C PHE A 221 -16.21 -7.45 22.35
N LYS A 222 -15.36 -7.93 23.25
CA LYS A 222 -15.22 -9.37 23.55
C LYS A 222 -16.54 -10.08 23.89
N ASP A 223 -17.47 -9.37 24.54
CA ASP A 223 -18.77 -9.87 24.95
C ASP A 223 -19.93 -9.10 24.32
N LYS A 224 -19.65 -8.14 23.43
CA LYS A 224 -20.65 -7.28 22.80
C LYS A 224 -21.59 -8.11 21.91
N GLU A 225 -22.91 -7.95 22.11
CA GLU A 225 -23.92 -8.45 21.20
C GLU A 225 -23.86 -7.66 19.87
N LEU A 226 -23.92 -8.37 18.75
CA LEU A 226 -23.96 -7.75 17.43
C LEU A 226 -25.41 -7.51 17.03
N LEU A 227 -25.75 -6.25 16.75
CA LEU A 227 -27.10 -5.82 16.38
C LEU A 227 -27.37 -5.97 14.88
N MET A 228 -26.30 -6.02 14.08
CA MET A 228 -26.37 -6.07 12.62
C MET A 228 -25.49 -7.19 12.10
N HIS A 229 -26.04 -7.94 11.15
CA HIS A 229 -25.47 -9.19 10.66
C HIS A 229 -25.17 -9.16 9.16
N ASN A 230 -24.33 -10.06 8.71
CA ASN A 230 -24.13 -10.33 7.30
C ASN A 230 -25.43 -10.77 6.63
N ARG A 231 -25.56 -10.53 5.31
CA ARG A 231 -26.69 -11.04 4.49
C ARG A 231 -26.90 -12.58 4.63
N ASP A 232 -25.89 -13.30 5.05
CA ASP A 232 -25.92 -14.72 5.39
C ASP A 232 -25.29 -14.90 6.78
N PRO A 233 -26.07 -14.77 7.87
CA PRO A 233 -25.55 -14.83 9.24
C PRO A 233 -24.88 -16.17 9.59
N LYS A 234 -25.24 -17.29 8.92
CA LYS A 234 -24.62 -18.61 9.15
C LYS A 234 -23.14 -18.64 8.81
N ARG A 235 -22.64 -17.68 8.03
CA ARG A 235 -21.21 -17.57 7.64
C ARG A 235 -20.39 -16.72 8.60
N GLU A 236 -21.01 -16.11 9.59
CA GLU A 236 -20.36 -15.26 10.56
C GLU A 236 -19.49 -16.04 11.55
N LYS A 237 -18.35 -15.45 11.87
CA LYS A 237 -17.47 -15.92 12.95
C LYS A 237 -17.40 -14.80 13.99
N ILE A 238 -18.24 -14.85 14.98
CA ILE A 238 -18.47 -13.76 15.96
C ILE A 238 -17.17 -13.24 16.60
N PRO A 239 -16.24 -14.10 17.11
CA PRO A 239 -14.99 -13.58 17.67
C PRO A 239 -14.15 -12.80 16.66
N HIS A 240 -14.11 -13.25 15.38
CA HIS A 240 -13.40 -12.56 14.31
C HIS A 240 -14.04 -11.20 13.99
N ILE A 241 -15.37 -11.13 13.96
CA ILE A 241 -16.10 -9.87 13.74
C ILE A 241 -15.78 -8.89 14.84
N ARG A 242 -15.90 -9.31 16.10
CA ARG A 242 -15.62 -8.48 17.27
C ARG A 242 -14.20 -7.92 17.24
N ALA A 243 -13.21 -8.73 16.89
CA ALA A 243 -11.83 -8.29 16.77
C ALA A 243 -11.63 -7.28 15.63
N ALA A 244 -12.27 -7.51 14.46
CA ALA A 244 -12.21 -6.58 13.34
C ALA A 244 -12.82 -5.22 13.68
N LEU A 245 -14.00 -5.21 14.35
CA LEU A 245 -14.65 -3.96 14.77
C LEU A 245 -13.83 -3.22 15.83
N ALA A 246 -13.21 -3.94 16.77
CA ALA A 246 -12.28 -3.36 17.74
C ALA A 246 -11.07 -2.68 17.07
N MET A 247 -10.52 -3.30 16.01
CA MET A 247 -9.46 -2.69 15.20
C MET A 247 -9.97 -1.45 14.44
N CYS A 248 -11.21 -1.46 13.95
CA CYS A 248 -11.81 -0.30 13.27
C CYS A 248 -11.96 0.91 14.21
N GLU A 249 -12.33 0.69 15.50
CA GLU A 249 -12.35 1.78 16.49
C GLU A 249 -10.93 2.29 16.84
N ASN A 250 -9.92 1.41 16.84
CA ASN A 250 -8.53 1.85 16.97
C ASN A 250 -8.06 2.66 15.75
N ILE A 251 -8.47 2.29 14.52
CA ILE A 251 -8.24 3.11 13.32
C ILE A 251 -8.87 4.50 13.49
N ASP A 252 -10.14 4.56 13.91
CA ASP A 252 -10.85 5.81 14.16
C ASP A 252 -10.09 6.73 15.12
N TRP A 253 -9.62 6.17 16.23
CA TRP A 253 -8.80 6.92 17.19
C TRP A 253 -7.52 7.47 16.56
N ASN A 254 -6.81 6.68 15.74
CA ASN A 254 -5.61 7.12 15.05
C ASN A 254 -5.89 8.20 13.99
N VAL A 255 -7.02 8.14 13.28
CA VAL A 255 -7.48 9.21 12.39
C VAL A 255 -7.67 10.51 13.18
N GLY A 256 -8.27 10.42 14.37
CA GLY A 256 -8.41 11.57 15.29
C GLY A 256 -7.06 12.18 15.68
N ARG A 257 -6.03 11.36 15.96
CA ARG A 257 -4.66 11.83 16.25
C ARG A 257 -4.05 12.61 15.08
N ILE A 258 -4.22 12.12 13.85
CA ILE A 258 -3.72 12.81 12.65
C ILE A 258 -4.40 14.18 12.49
N VAL A 259 -5.73 14.24 12.64
CA VAL A 259 -6.48 15.50 12.54
C VAL A 259 -6.02 16.49 13.61
N ALA A 260 -5.93 16.05 14.87
CA ALA A 260 -5.46 16.88 15.99
C ALA A 260 -4.01 17.39 15.77
N LYS A 261 -3.13 16.55 15.19
CA LYS A 261 -1.76 16.97 14.87
C LYS A 261 -1.71 18.04 13.78
N LEU A 262 -2.57 17.96 12.79
CA LEU A 262 -2.67 19.02 11.77
C LEU A 262 -3.23 20.33 12.34
N GLU A 263 -4.15 20.26 13.32
CA GLU A 263 -4.64 21.42 14.07
C GLU A 263 -3.53 22.05 14.93
N GLU A 264 -2.77 21.22 15.68
CA GLU A 264 -1.60 21.65 16.46
C GLU A 264 -0.54 22.37 15.62
N LEU A 265 -0.39 21.98 14.37
CA LEU A 265 0.60 22.53 13.42
C LEU A 265 0.05 23.74 12.61
N ASP A 266 -1.19 24.17 12.82
CA ASP A 266 -1.90 25.20 12.03
C ASP A 266 -1.98 24.87 10.53
N LEU A 267 -2.09 23.56 10.17
CA LEU A 267 -2.11 23.07 8.80
C LEU A 267 -3.48 22.56 8.33
N THR A 268 -4.53 22.74 9.13
CA THR A 268 -5.86 22.18 8.87
C THR A 268 -6.44 22.64 7.52
N GLU A 269 -6.39 23.94 7.22
CA GLU A 269 -6.95 24.51 5.98
C GLU A 269 -6.05 24.31 4.77
N GLU A 270 -4.78 24.03 5.00
CA GLU A 270 -3.77 23.78 3.97
C GLU A 270 -3.62 22.29 3.63
N THR A 271 -4.44 21.41 4.20
CA THR A 271 -4.25 19.95 4.05
C THR A 271 -5.49 19.26 3.48
N ILE A 272 -5.27 18.51 2.40
CA ILE A 272 -6.23 17.55 1.85
C ILE A 272 -6.06 16.24 2.60
N ILE A 273 -7.13 15.75 3.25
CA ILE A 273 -7.17 14.43 3.88
C ILE A 273 -8.05 13.52 3.03
N VAL A 274 -7.53 12.35 2.66
CA VAL A 274 -8.25 11.29 1.95
C VAL A 274 -8.28 10.05 2.82
N TYR A 275 -9.45 9.42 2.96
CA TYR A 275 -9.65 8.17 3.68
C TYR A 275 -10.38 7.17 2.80
N PHE A 276 -9.85 5.95 2.65
CA PHE A 276 -10.50 4.84 1.94
C PHE A 276 -9.93 3.47 2.37
N SER A 277 -10.54 2.37 1.92
CA SER A 277 -10.06 1.00 2.15
C SER A 277 -9.64 0.31 0.86
N ASP A 278 -8.75 -0.68 0.95
CA ASP A 278 -8.19 -1.35 -0.22
C ASP A 278 -9.04 -2.47 -0.81
N ASN A 279 -9.97 -3.04 -0.06
CA ASN A 279 -10.95 -4.02 -0.54
C ASN A 279 -12.11 -4.19 0.47
N GLY A 280 -13.08 -5.01 0.13
CA GLY A 280 -14.16 -5.37 1.05
C GLY A 280 -13.67 -6.18 2.25
N PRO A 281 -14.56 -6.45 3.23
CA PRO A 281 -14.19 -7.03 4.50
C PRO A 281 -13.60 -8.44 4.38
N ASN A 282 -12.55 -8.73 5.13
CA ASN A 282 -12.08 -10.09 5.34
C ASN A 282 -13.00 -10.77 6.38
N GLY A 283 -13.66 -11.83 5.96
CA GLY A 283 -14.71 -12.49 6.75
C GLY A 283 -16.11 -11.98 6.42
N SER A 284 -17.11 -12.70 6.90
CA SER A 284 -18.53 -12.37 6.73
C SER A 284 -18.99 -11.59 7.96
N ARG A 285 -19.35 -10.32 7.75
CA ARG A 285 -19.92 -9.41 8.75
C ARG A 285 -20.84 -8.43 8.05
N TRP A 286 -21.60 -7.64 8.79
CA TRP A 286 -22.50 -6.66 8.17
C TRP A 286 -21.73 -5.72 7.20
N ASN A 287 -22.25 -5.58 5.99
CA ASN A 287 -21.66 -4.75 4.94
C ASN A 287 -22.76 -4.20 4.01
N GLY A 288 -23.81 -3.59 4.60
CA GLY A 288 -24.92 -2.98 3.84
C GLY A 288 -25.70 -3.97 2.97
N ASP A 289 -25.82 -5.23 3.39
CA ASP A 289 -26.49 -6.32 2.64
C ASP A 289 -25.88 -6.66 1.26
N MET A 290 -24.71 -6.09 0.93
CA MET A 290 -24.05 -6.29 -0.35
C MET A 290 -23.55 -7.73 -0.54
N LYS A 291 -23.64 -8.24 -1.78
CA LYS A 291 -23.08 -9.52 -2.19
C LYS A 291 -21.55 -9.46 -2.21
N GLY A 292 -20.90 -10.49 -1.68
CA GLY A 292 -19.45 -10.63 -1.73
C GLY A 292 -18.71 -10.05 -0.53
N ARG A 293 -17.42 -10.25 -0.54
CA ARG A 293 -16.41 -9.84 0.45
C ARG A 293 -15.04 -9.87 -0.21
N LYS A 294 -13.93 -9.61 0.51
CA LYS A 294 -12.56 -9.73 0.01
C LYS A 294 -12.38 -10.91 -0.95
N GLY A 295 -11.77 -10.67 -2.10
CA GLY A 295 -11.57 -11.66 -3.18
C GLY A 295 -12.75 -11.83 -4.12
N SER A 296 -13.92 -11.23 -3.84
CA SER A 296 -15.06 -11.20 -4.75
C SER A 296 -15.06 -9.93 -5.58
N THR A 297 -15.36 -10.07 -6.89
CA THR A 297 -15.60 -8.92 -7.77
C THR A 297 -17.01 -8.35 -7.66
N ASP A 298 -17.86 -8.84 -6.72
CA ASP A 298 -19.19 -8.31 -6.41
C ASP A 298 -19.11 -7.04 -5.53
N GLU A 299 -20.23 -6.33 -5.39
CA GLU A 299 -20.34 -5.03 -4.73
C GLU A 299 -19.66 -5.00 -3.35
N GLY A 300 -19.95 -5.99 -2.48
CA GLY A 300 -19.40 -6.07 -1.14
C GLY A 300 -17.91 -6.41 -1.07
N GLY A 301 -17.31 -6.87 -2.18
CA GLY A 301 -15.87 -7.13 -2.27
C GLY A 301 -15.07 -5.94 -2.77
N VAL A 302 -15.71 -4.98 -3.44
CA VAL A 302 -15.03 -3.89 -4.16
C VAL A 302 -15.54 -2.49 -3.82
N ARG A 303 -16.67 -2.34 -3.13
CA ARG A 303 -17.12 -1.03 -2.63
C ARG A 303 -16.37 -0.66 -1.37
N SER A 304 -15.81 0.52 -1.37
CA SER A 304 -15.04 1.10 -0.27
C SER A 304 -15.64 2.45 0.14
N PRO A 305 -15.53 2.89 1.39
CA PRO A 305 -15.72 4.30 1.70
C PRO A 305 -14.69 5.15 0.94
N LEU A 306 -15.06 6.36 0.56
CA LEU A 306 -14.12 7.41 0.17
C LEU A 306 -14.56 8.73 0.78
N LEU A 307 -13.70 9.29 1.62
CA LEU A 307 -13.89 10.60 2.24
C LEU A 307 -12.76 11.51 1.78
N ILE A 308 -13.10 12.75 1.38
CA ILE A 308 -12.11 13.78 1.02
C ILE A 308 -12.46 15.05 1.77
N ARG A 309 -11.54 15.53 2.61
CA ARG A 309 -11.68 16.79 3.35
C ARG A 309 -10.62 17.78 2.92
N TRP A 310 -11.04 18.99 2.59
CA TRP A 310 -10.19 20.16 2.42
C TRP A 310 -10.99 21.42 2.80
N PRO A 311 -10.86 21.90 4.05
CA PRO A 311 -11.67 23.01 4.55
C PRO A 311 -11.57 24.25 3.66
N GLY A 312 -12.71 24.93 3.47
CA GLY A 312 -12.79 26.13 2.62
C GLY A 312 -12.64 25.91 1.11
N LYS A 313 -12.28 24.67 0.67
CA LYS A 313 -12.06 24.33 -0.76
C LYS A 313 -12.99 23.23 -1.26
N ILE A 314 -13.39 22.32 -0.41
CA ILE A 314 -14.32 21.21 -0.70
C ILE A 314 -15.53 21.36 0.22
N ALA A 315 -16.74 21.21 -0.34
CA ALA A 315 -17.97 21.36 0.42
C ALA A 315 -18.09 20.32 1.56
N ALA A 316 -18.37 20.80 2.76
CA ALA A 316 -18.62 19.96 3.92
C ALA A 316 -20.00 19.30 3.86
N GLY A 317 -20.10 18.07 4.41
CA GLY A 317 -21.36 17.32 4.52
C GLY A 317 -22.00 16.87 3.21
N LYS A 318 -21.27 16.95 2.09
CA LYS A 318 -21.78 16.57 0.78
C LYS A 318 -21.59 15.08 0.49
N THR A 319 -22.60 14.46 -0.08
CA THR A 319 -22.51 13.10 -0.64
C THR A 319 -22.58 13.15 -2.16
N ILE A 320 -21.58 12.56 -2.84
CA ILE A 320 -21.48 12.47 -4.29
C ILE A 320 -21.93 11.08 -4.74
N PRO A 321 -23.01 10.98 -5.55
CA PRO A 321 -23.58 9.70 -5.98
C PRO A 321 -22.93 9.13 -7.25
N GLN A 322 -22.03 9.85 -7.90
CA GLN A 322 -21.35 9.39 -9.11
C GLN A 322 -20.35 8.27 -8.78
N ILE A 323 -20.30 7.27 -9.67
CA ILE A 323 -19.32 6.18 -9.53
C ILE A 323 -17.90 6.70 -9.72
N SER A 324 -17.01 6.25 -8.86
CA SER A 324 -15.58 6.57 -8.88
C SER A 324 -14.77 5.36 -8.43
N ALA A 325 -13.46 5.36 -8.68
CA ALA A 325 -12.60 4.22 -8.37
C ALA A 325 -11.20 4.66 -7.91
N ALA A 326 -10.42 3.71 -7.38
CA ALA A 326 -9.05 3.97 -6.91
C ALA A 326 -8.14 4.59 -7.98
N ILE A 327 -8.35 4.23 -9.27
CA ILE A 327 -7.65 4.82 -10.42
C ILE A 327 -7.85 6.34 -10.54
N ASP A 328 -8.93 6.89 -9.99
CA ASP A 328 -9.27 8.31 -10.08
C ASP A 328 -8.49 9.17 -9.07
N LEU A 329 -7.90 8.57 -8.04
CA LEU A 329 -7.29 9.33 -6.94
C LEU A 329 -6.01 10.05 -7.37
N LEU A 330 -5.14 9.42 -8.18
CA LEU A 330 -3.94 10.10 -8.68
C LEU A 330 -4.28 11.35 -9.49
N PRO A 331 -5.09 11.29 -10.58
CA PRO A 331 -5.44 12.49 -11.34
C PRO A 331 -6.20 13.53 -10.49
N THR A 332 -7.02 13.09 -9.54
CA THR A 332 -7.76 13.99 -8.64
C THR A 332 -6.84 14.77 -7.73
N LEU A 333 -5.92 14.09 -7.04
CA LEU A 333 -5.03 14.72 -6.07
C LEU A 333 -4.00 15.63 -6.75
N ALA A 334 -3.50 15.24 -7.92
CA ALA A 334 -2.64 16.10 -8.72
C ALA A 334 -3.38 17.37 -9.16
N ASP A 335 -4.62 17.26 -9.64
CA ASP A 335 -5.46 18.39 -10.08
C ASP A 335 -5.86 19.30 -8.90
N LEU A 336 -6.21 18.74 -7.73
CA LEU A 336 -6.48 19.53 -6.52
C LEU A 336 -5.24 20.29 -6.04
N ALA A 337 -4.06 19.65 -6.13
CA ALA A 337 -2.78 20.27 -5.76
C ALA A 337 -2.24 21.25 -6.82
N GLY A 338 -2.87 21.34 -7.99
CA GLY A 338 -2.43 22.19 -9.09
C GLY A 338 -1.07 21.77 -9.67
N ILE A 339 -0.77 20.48 -9.72
CA ILE A 339 0.48 19.92 -10.25
C ILE A 339 0.20 19.00 -11.46
N PRO A 340 1.12 18.95 -12.44
CA PRO A 340 1.00 18.01 -13.55
C PRO A 340 1.25 16.57 -13.08
N VAL A 341 0.51 15.61 -13.66
CA VAL A 341 0.81 14.19 -13.46
C VAL A 341 2.10 13.85 -14.21
N ALA A 342 3.05 13.21 -13.51
CA ALA A 342 4.36 12.87 -14.09
C ALA A 342 4.31 11.71 -15.10
N SER A 343 3.24 10.90 -15.10
CA SER A 343 3.09 9.77 -16.02
C SER A 343 3.00 10.22 -17.48
N LYS A 344 3.84 9.61 -18.33
CA LYS A 344 3.73 9.73 -19.80
C LYS A 344 2.73 8.75 -20.41
N LYS A 345 2.31 7.73 -19.65
CA LYS A 345 1.31 6.75 -20.07
C LYS A 345 -0.09 7.29 -19.80
N PRO A 346 -1.08 6.99 -20.68
CA PRO A 346 -2.45 7.41 -20.45
C PRO A 346 -3.00 6.79 -19.16
N LEU A 347 -3.69 7.60 -18.36
CA LEU A 347 -4.39 7.13 -17.17
C LEU A 347 -5.71 6.44 -17.56
N ASP A 348 -6.15 5.47 -16.77
CA ASP A 348 -7.50 4.90 -16.85
C ASP A 348 -8.49 5.69 -15.97
N GLY A 349 -7.96 6.39 -14.94
CA GLY A 349 -8.71 7.25 -14.03
C GLY A 349 -8.94 8.66 -14.59
N ILE A 350 -9.92 9.36 -14.01
CA ILE A 350 -10.27 10.75 -14.32
C ILE A 350 -10.30 11.59 -13.05
N SER A 351 -10.05 12.90 -13.16
CA SER A 351 -10.12 13.80 -12.00
C SER A 351 -11.55 13.94 -11.47
N LEU A 352 -11.72 13.76 -10.17
CA LEU A 352 -12.98 13.97 -9.44
C LEU A 352 -13.15 15.45 -8.99
N LYS A 353 -12.17 16.32 -9.25
CA LYS A 353 -12.22 17.74 -8.85
C LYS A 353 -13.48 18.47 -9.33
N PRO A 354 -14.01 18.25 -10.57
CA PRO A 354 -15.25 18.90 -10.98
C PRO A 354 -16.46 18.51 -10.13
N LEU A 355 -16.52 17.25 -9.64
CA LEU A 355 -17.57 16.80 -8.71
C LEU A 355 -17.41 17.44 -7.33
N LEU A 356 -16.19 17.50 -6.82
CA LEU A 356 -15.85 18.10 -5.53
C LEU A 356 -16.12 19.60 -5.52
N ALA A 357 -15.86 20.29 -6.62
CA ALA A 357 -16.14 21.72 -6.79
C ALA A 357 -17.62 22.04 -7.07
N GLY A 358 -18.48 21.04 -7.26
CA GLY A 358 -19.88 21.24 -7.63
C GLY A 358 -20.10 21.76 -9.07
N GLN A 359 -19.11 21.65 -9.92
CA GLN A 359 -19.07 22.21 -11.29
C GLN A 359 -19.47 21.20 -12.36
N ALA A 360 -19.67 19.92 -12.01
CA ALA A 360 -20.00 18.88 -12.96
C ALA A 360 -21.48 18.91 -13.39
N ARG A 361 -21.83 19.81 -14.28
CA ARG A 361 -23.18 19.83 -14.90
C ARG A 361 -23.45 18.58 -15.75
N LYS A 362 -22.42 18.03 -16.40
CA LYS A 362 -22.46 16.75 -17.14
C LYS A 362 -21.27 15.91 -16.66
N TRP A 363 -21.57 14.78 -16.02
CA TRP A 363 -20.55 13.77 -15.68
C TRP A 363 -20.62 12.64 -16.71
N PRO A 364 -19.50 12.17 -17.26
CA PRO A 364 -19.52 11.13 -18.25
C PRO A 364 -20.11 9.84 -17.68
N ASP A 365 -20.98 9.19 -18.45
CA ASP A 365 -21.31 7.80 -18.15
C ASP A 365 -20.08 6.94 -18.42
N ARG A 366 -19.68 6.14 -17.44
CA ARG A 366 -18.45 5.37 -17.49
C ARG A 366 -18.64 3.96 -16.97
N MET A 367 -17.74 3.09 -17.39
CA MET A 367 -17.64 1.73 -16.90
C MET A 367 -16.42 1.60 -15.99
N ILE A 368 -16.60 1.02 -14.80
CA ILE A 368 -15.53 0.66 -13.87
C ILE A 368 -15.42 -0.86 -13.85
N TYR A 369 -14.23 -1.36 -14.07
CA TYR A 369 -13.93 -2.78 -14.12
C TYR A 369 -13.30 -3.24 -12.81
N SER A 370 -13.68 -4.45 -12.36
CA SER A 370 -13.08 -5.11 -11.21
C SER A 370 -12.57 -6.48 -11.64
N HIS A 371 -11.30 -6.75 -11.37
CA HIS A 371 -10.63 -7.99 -11.79
C HIS A 371 -9.90 -8.64 -10.63
N TRP A 372 -9.99 -9.95 -10.54
CA TRP A 372 -9.14 -10.78 -9.71
C TRP A 372 -9.10 -12.22 -10.25
N ARG A 373 -7.89 -12.73 -10.55
CA ARG A 373 -7.68 -14.07 -11.15
C ARG A 373 -8.42 -14.20 -12.47
N ASP A 374 -9.36 -15.14 -12.57
CA ASP A 374 -10.20 -15.43 -13.74
C ASP A 374 -11.51 -14.60 -13.79
N ARG A 375 -11.75 -13.75 -12.79
CA ARG A 375 -13.02 -13.04 -12.63
C ARG A 375 -12.89 -11.61 -13.07
N VAL A 376 -13.75 -11.21 -14.01
CA VAL A 376 -13.95 -9.82 -14.42
C VAL A 376 -15.41 -9.47 -14.26
N SER A 377 -15.70 -8.41 -13.56
CA SER A 377 -17.01 -7.76 -13.50
C SER A 377 -16.87 -6.30 -13.87
N LEU A 378 -17.96 -5.68 -14.26
CA LEU A 378 -17.99 -4.25 -14.52
C LEU A 378 -19.28 -3.61 -14.05
N ARG A 379 -19.25 -2.31 -13.85
CA ARG A 379 -20.43 -1.54 -13.50
C ARG A 379 -20.50 -0.21 -14.23
N THR A 380 -21.70 0.24 -14.46
CA THR A 380 -22.08 1.60 -14.83
C THR A 380 -22.67 2.33 -13.62
N GLN A 381 -23.20 3.53 -13.83
CA GLN A 381 -23.90 4.27 -12.79
C GLN A 381 -25.12 3.50 -12.25
N ARG A 382 -25.78 2.68 -13.05
CA ARG A 382 -27.01 1.95 -12.70
C ARG A 382 -26.80 0.44 -12.58
N PHE A 383 -26.18 -0.17 -13.59
CA PHE A 383 -26.11 -1.62 -13.72
C PHE A 383 -24.76 -2.17 -13.32
N ARG A 384 -24.76 -3.41 -12.83
CA ARG A 384 -23.58 -4.22 -12.62
C ARG A 384 -23.70 -5.54 -13.34
N LEU A 385 -22.70 -5.89 -14.17
CA LEU A 385 -22.55 -7.21 -14.76
C LEU A 385 -21.49 -7.97 -13.94
N ASP A 386 -21.85 -9.11 -13.34
CA ASP A 386 -20.92 -9.93 -12.59
C ASP A 386 -20.03 -10.80 -13.51
N HIS A 387 -19.10 -11.56 -12.91
CA HIS A 387 -18.17 -12.38 -13.67
C HIS A 387 -18.86 -13.54 -14.41
N GLN A 388 -20.03 -14.00 -13.94
CA GLN A 388 -20.83 -15.07 -14.53
C GLN A 388 -21.76 -14.57 -15.65
N GLY A 389 -21.96 -13.26 -15.77
CA GLY A 389 -22.81 -12.65 -16.78
C GLY A 389 -24.22 -12.28 -16.29
N HIS A 390 -24.48 -12.39 -14.97
CA HIS A 390 -25.72 -11.91 -14.38
C HIS A 390 -25.70 -10.39 -14.30
N LEU A 391 -26.84 -9.76 -14.60
CA LEU A 391 -27.03 -8.31 -14.57
C LEU A 391 -27.86 -7.90 -13.36
N TYR A 392 -27.43 -6.89 -12.64
CA TYR A 392 -28.14 -6.35 -11.47
C TYR A 392 -28.41 -4.86 -11.66
N ASP A 393 -29.65 -4.41 -11.36
CA ASP A 393 -29.99 -2.97 -11.27
C ASP A 393 -29.73 -2.47 -9.85
N LEU A 394 -28.59 -1.83 -9.63
CA LEU A 394 -28.16 -1.41 -8.30
C LEU A 394 -28.95 -0.22 -7.71
N ARG A 395 -29.91 0.35 -8.44
CA ARG A 395 -30.86 1.33 -7.89
C ARG A 395 -31.94 0.66 -7.06
N THR A 396 -32.42 -0.49 -7.50
CA THR A 396 -33.50 -1.24 -6.87
C THR A 396 -32.99 -2.46 -6.09
N ASP A 397 -31.83 -2.98 -6.45
CA ASP A 397 -31.20 -4.17 -5.85
C ASP A 397 -29.72 -3.95 -5.55
N PRO A 398 -29.37 -3.10 -4.58
CA PRO A 398 -27.97 -2.89 -4.17
C PRO A 398 -27.32 -4.15 -3.60
N GLY A 399 -28.12 -5.12 -3.14
CA GLY A 399 -27.68 -6.41 -2.61
C GLY A 399 -27.34 -7.46 -3.67
N GLN A 400 -27.58 -7.19 -4.96
CA GLN A 400 -27.37 -8.14 -6.05
C GLN A 400 -28.10 -9.48 -5.80
N ARG A 401 -29.42 -9.44 -5.60
CA ARG A 401 -30.27 -10.61 -5.31
C ARG A 401 -30.99 -11.12 -6.55
N GLN A 402 -31.34 -10.22 -7.49
CA GLN A 402 -32.15 -10.52 -8.64
C GLN A 402 -31.40 -10.27 -9.95
N ASP A 403 -31.20 -11.32 -10.73
CA ASP A 403 -30.69 -11.20 -12.09
C ASP A 403 -31.75 -10.63 -13.01
N VAL A 404 -31.46 -9.50 -13.64
CA VAL A 404 -32.36 -8.80 -14.59
C VAL A 404 -31.82 -8.84 -16.03
N ALA A 405 -30.93 -9.77 -16.36
CA ALA A 405 -30.30 -9.87 -17.69
C ALA A 405 -31.34 -10.07 -18.80
N VAL A 406 -32.34 -10.89 -18.55
CA VAL A 406 -33.43 -11.16 -19.51
C VAL A 406 -34.32 -9.94 -19.73
N GLN A 407 -34.57 -9.13 -18.69
CA GLN A 407 -35.34 -7.90 -18.76
C GLN A 407 -34.63 -6.75 -19.48
N HIS A 408 -33.28 -6.80 -19.51
CA HIS A 408 -32.43 -5.77 -20.11
C HIS A 408 -31.42 -6.34 -21.13
N PRO A 409 -31.87 -7.05 -22.19
CA PRO A 409 -30.99 -7.82 -23.09
C PRO A 409 -29.99 -6.93 -23.84
N LYS A 410 -30.39 -5.71 -24.24
CA LYS A 410 -29.48 -4.75 -24.90
C LYS A 410 -28.34 -4.30 -24.00
N VAL A 411 -28.66 -3.95 -22.75
CA VAL A 411 -27.65 -3.55 -21.73
C VAL A 411 -26.72 -4.72 -21.41
N THR A 412 -27.29 -5.91 -21.21
CA THR A 412 -26.51 -7.13 -20.96
C THR A 412 -25.50 -7.39 -22.07
N ALA A 413 -25.94 -7.36 -23.34
CA ALA A 413 -25.07 -7.58 -24.49
C ALA A 413 -23.98 -6.50 -24.62
N GLU A 414 -24.30 -5.23 -24.35
CA GLU A 414 -23.34 -4.13 -24.35
C GLU A 414 -22.27 -4.34 -23.29
N LEU A 415 -22.65 -4.60 -22.04
CA LEU A 415 -21.71 -4.79 -20.93
C LEU A 415 -20.86 -6.06 -21.11
N GLN A 416 -21.43 -7.14 -21.67
CA GLN A 416 -20.66 -8.34 -22.01
C GLN A 416 -19.60 -8.06 -23.06
N ARG A 417 -19.94 -7.30 -24.13
CA ARG A 417 -18.94 -6.88 -25.13
C ARG A 417 -17.83 -6.03 -24.52
N ALA A 418 -18.20 -5.06 -23.68
CA ALA A 418 -17.23 -4.21 -23.00
C ALA A 418 -16.30 -5.02 -22.07
N LYS A 419 -16.86 -5.96 -21.27
CA LYS A 419 -16.11 -6.88 -20.42
C LYS A 419 -15.10 -7.71 -21.23
N LEU A 420 -15.54 -8.27 -22.36
CA LEU A 420 -14.69 -9.07 -23.22
C LEU A 420 -13.57 -8.23 -23.85
N ALA A 421 -13.88 -7.04 -24.35
CA ALA A 421 -12.90 -6.13 -24.96
C ALA A 421 -11.83 -5.72 -23.96
N TRP A 422 -12.23 -5.33 -22.74
CA TRP A 422 -11.31 -4.99 -21.65
C TRP A 422 -10.41 -6.19 -21.28
N SER A 423 -11.00 -7.37 -21.10
CA SER A 423 -10.27 -8.59 -20.75
C SER A 423 -9.26 -8.96 -21.84
N LYS A 424 -9.65 -8.89 -23.12
CA LYS A 424 -8.78 -9.19 -24.26
C LYS A 424 -7.62 -8.20 -24.38
N SER A 425 -7.86 -6.93 -24.00
CA SER A 425 -6.83 -5.89 -24.08
C SER A 425 -5.80 -5.97 -22.93
N LEU A 426 -6.21 -6.33 -21.71
CA LEU A 426 -5.36 -6.17 -20.52
C LEU A 426 -4.80 -7.48 -19.97
N LEU A 427 -5.60 -8.55 -19.95
CA LEU A 427 -5.22 -9.78 -19.24
C LEU A 427 -4.08 -10.58 -19.88
N PRO A 428 -3.86 -10.57 -21.22
CA PRO A 428 -2.72 -11.26 -21.80
C PRO A 428 -1.37 -10.77 -21.25
N GLY A 429 -1.26 -9.49 -20.88
CA GLY A 429 -0.06 -8.90 -20.28
C GLY A 429 0.31 -9.48 -18.90
N LEU A 430 -0.62 -10.15 -18.22
CA LEU A 430 -0.36 -10.82 -16.94
C LEU A 430 0.30 -12.22 -17.06
N LYS A 431 0.38 -12.78 -18.27
CA LYS A 431 0.96 -14.10 -18.53
C LYS A 431 2.47 -14.06 -18.79
N GLN A 432 3.15 -13.03 -18.32
CA GLN A 432 4.60 -12.91 -18.45
C GLN A 432 5.33 -13.87 -17.48
N PRO A 433 6.54 -14.35 -17.83
CA PRO A 433 7.38 -15.10 -16.90
C PRO A 433 7.61 -14.33 -15.60
N PRO A 434 7.81 -15.02 -14.48
CA PRO A 434 8.16 -14.36 -13.23
C PRO A 434 9.43 -13.53 -13.39
N ARG A 435 9.37 -12.26 -13.02
CA ARG A 435 10.55 -11.37 -13.02
C ARG A 435 11.52 -11.81 -11.93
N PRO A 436 12.86 -11.81 -12.18
CA PRO A 436 13.82 -12.09 -11.13
C PRO A 436 13.71 -11.08 -9.97
N PHE A 437 14.19 -11.45 -8.77
CA PHE A 437 14.27 -10.54 -7.64
C PHE A 437 15.57 -9.74 -7.73
N LEU A 438 15.48 -8.42 -7.59
CA LEU A 438 16.63 -7.55 -7.72
C LEU A 438 17.52 -7.61 -6.47
N ILE A 439 18.83 -7.68 -6.70
CA ILE A 439 19.86 -7.55 -5.66
C ILE A 439 20.77 -6.39 -6.05
N GLY A 440 20.99 -5.49 -5.08
CA GLY A 440 21.93 -4.39 -5.23
C GLY A 440 21.42 -3.25 -6.11
N HIS A 441 21.75 -2.06 -5.66
CA HIS A 441 21.56 -0.82 -6.40
C HIS A 441 22.44 0.26 -5.76
N SER A 442 23.16 1.07 -6.55
CA SER A 442 24.12 2.07 -6.06
C SER A 442 23.51 3.11 -5.11
N THR A 443 22.22 3.43 -5.29
CA THR A 443 21.53 4.46 -4.48
C THR A 443 20.78 3.89 -3.28
N PHE A 444 20.79 2.56 -3.06
CA PHE A 444 20.02 1.95 -1.97
C PHE A 444 20.80 0.87 -1.25
N LYS A 445 21.19 1.17 -0.03
CA LYS A 445 22.15 0.40 0.76
C LYS A 445 21.72 -1.03 1.10
N TYR A 446 20.43 -1.30 1.30
CA TYR A 446 19.94 -2.55 1.86
C TYR A 446 19.09 -3.32 0.86
N THR A 447 19.35 -4.62 0.69
CA THR A 447 18.48 -5.52 -0.09
C THR A 447 18.10 -6.72 0.76
N GLN A 448 16.80 -6.90 1.00
CA GLN A 448 16.25 -8.04 1.71
C GLN A 448 15.78 -9.11 0.72
N MET A 449 16.27 -10.35 0.90
CA MET A 449 15.83 -11.54 0.17
C MET A 449 15.09 -12.47 1.13
N PRO A 450 13.78 -12.26 1.36
CA PRO A 450 13.04 -13.02 2.36
C PRO A 450 12.71 -14.44 1.87
N ALA A 451 12.49 -15.34 2.82
CA ALA A 451 12.04 -16.70 2.57
C ALA A 451 10.76 -16.76 1.72
N ARG A 452 9.84 -15.78 1.85
CA ARG A 452 8.61 -15.71 1.05
C ARG A 452 8.85 -15.74 -0.46
N ASP A 453 9.99 -15.23 -0.91
CA ASP A 453 10.35 -15.06 -2.33
C ASP A 453 11.25 -16.21 -2.83
N GLY A 454 11.78 -17.06 -1.94
CA GLY A 454 12.59 -18.22 -2.29
C GLY A 454 11.78 -19.47 -2.63
N VAL A 455 12.42 -20.42 -3.26
CA VAL A 455 11.88 -21.77 -3.54
C VAL A 455 12.75 -22.78 -2.84
N ALA A 456 12.14 -23.61 -1.98
CA ALA A 456 12.85 -24.67 -1.27
C ALA A 456 12.70 -26.03 -1.98
N THR A 457 13.71 -26.90 -1.82
CA THR A 457 13.69 -28.28 -2.31
C THR A 457 13.56 -29.27 -1.15
N GLY A 458 13.23 -30.51 -1.45
CA GLY A 458 13.26 -31.67 -0.55
C GLY A 458 12.35 -31.53 0.67
N LYS A 459 12.93 -31.62 1.87
CA LYS A 459 12.22 -31.60 3.16
C LYS A 459 12.03 -30.19 3.74
N ILE A 460 12.71 -29.20 3.19
CA ILE A 460 12.55 -27.80 3.64
C ILE A 460 11.12 -27.34 3.34
N GLN A 461 10.46 -26.78 4.33
CA GLN A 461 9.08 -26.32 4.24
C GLN A 461 8.96 -24.85 4.67
N ARG A 462 7.99 -24.15 4.10
CA ARG A 462 7.56 -22.87 4.66
C ARG A 462 6.81 -23.09 5.97
N SER A 463 6.96 -22.17 6.90
CA SER A 463 6.22 -22.18 8.16
C SER A 463 4.70 -22.08 7.95
N ASN A 464 4.24 -21.63 6.77
CA ASN A 464 2.83 -21.51 6.41
C ASN A 464 2.64 -21.54 4.88
N ARG A 465 1.46 -21.97 4.43
CA ARG A 465 1.06 -21.95 3.00
C ARG A 465 0.94 -20.51 2.42
N PHE A 466 0.66 -19.51 3.26
CA PHE A 466 0.67 -18.09 2.88
C PHE A 466 2.09 -17.55 3.04
N PRO A 467 2.78 -17.16 1.95
CA PRO A 467 4.21 -16.92 2.01
C PRO A 467 4.60 -15.62 2.73
N ASN A 468 3.73 -14.62 2.78
CA ASN A 468 4.02 -13.37 3.46
C ASN A 468 4.37 -13.63 4.95
N CYS A 469 5.40 -13.02 5.48
CA CYS A 469 5.97 -13.23 6.81
C CYS A 469 6.37 -14.68 7.17
N SER A 470 6.34 -15.63 6.23
CA SER A 470 6.82 -17.00 6.45
C SER A 470 8.36 -17.07 6.52
N TYR A 471 8.84 -18.16 7.07
CA TYR A 471 10.23 -18.57 7.12
C TYR A 471 10.36 -20.03 6.71
N PHE A 472 11.56 -20.49 6.34
CA PHE A 472 11.84 -21.88 6.05
C PHE A 472 12.22 -22.62 7.33
N ARG A 473 11.72 -23.85 7.44
CA ARG A 473 11.97 -24.78 8.56
C ARG A 473 12.10 -26.20 8.05
N ASN A 474 12.38 -27.15 8.94
CA ASN A 474 12.51 -28.59 8.61
C ASN A 474 13.63 -28.88 7.61
N TRP A 475 14.75 -28.16 7.70
CA TRP A 475 15.94 -28.39 6.89
C TRP A 475 16.75 -29.55 7.47
N THR A 476 16.42 -30.77 7.08
CA THR A 476 16.94 -32.00 7.67
C THR A 476 17.89 -32.81 6.77
N GLN A 477 18.01 -32.45 5.48
CA GLN A 477 18.85 -33.10 4.49
C GLN A 477 19.89 -32.15 3.94
N LEU A 478 21.12 -32.64 3.66
CA LEU A 478 22.21 -31.84 3.09
C LEU A 478 21.95 -31.44 1.63
N GLU A 479 21.24 -32.30 0.90
CA GLU A 479 20.89 -32.11 -0.51
C GLU A 479 19.87 -30.98 -0.74
N ASP A 480 19.11 -30.65 0.32
CA ASP A 480 18.07 -29.66 0.25
C ASP A 480 18.64 -28.25 0.13
N THR A 481 18.01 -27.44 -0.70
CA THR A 481 18.45 -26.09 -0.99
C THR A 481 17.30 -25.10 -0.93
N VAL A 482 17.63 -23.82 -0.71
CA VAL A 482 16.72 -22.70 -0.94
C VAL A 482 17.28 -21.85 -2.07
N ARG A 483 16.45 -21.49 -3.04
CA ARG A 483 16.85 -20.82 -4.27
C ARG A 483 16.03 -19.58 -4.54
N TRP A 484 16.66 -18.56 -5.13
CA TRP A 484 16.01 -17.36 -5.63
C TRP A 484 16.49 -17.09 -7.05
N ASN A 485 15.55 -16.88 -7.98
CA ASN A 485 15.88 -16.34 -9.31
C ASN A 485 16.13 -14.84 -9.14
N VAL A 486 17.33 -14.39 -9.40
CA VAL A 486 17.78 -13.03 -9.10
C VAL A 486 18.36 -12.32 -10.32
N GLU A 487 18.32 -11.00 -10.25
CA GLU A 487 19.03 -10.09 -11.12
C GLU A 487 19.86 -9.14 -10.27
N VAL A 488 21.17 -9.15 -10.46
CA VAL A 488 22.05 -8.13 -9.90
C VAL A 488 21.90 -6.87 -10.74
N ALA A 489 21.28 -5.85 -10.17
CA ALA A 489 20.95 -4.62 -10.90
C ALA A 489 22.19 -3.79 -11.24
N GLU A 490 23.18 -3.78 -10.35
CA GLU A 490 24.46 -3.08 -10.50
C GLU A 490 25.56 -3.88 -9.80
N SER A 491 26.75 -3.94 -10.43
CA SER A 491 27.92 -4.56 -9.82
C SER A 491 28.32 -3.84 -8.53
N GLY A 492 28.76 -4.58 -7.52
CA GLY A 492 29.15 -3.99 -6.24
C GLY A 492 29.57 -5.01 -5.21
N THR A 493 30.05 -4.54 -4.07
CA THR A 493 30.48 -5.36 -2.94
C THR A 493 29.48 -5.24 -1.80
N TYR A 494 29.08 -6.39 -1.22
CA TYR A 494 28.02 -6.47 -0.22
C TYR A 494 28.47 -7.31 0.97
N ASP A 495 28.27 -6.80 2.18
CA ASP A 495 28.28 -7.62 3.39
C ASP A 495 26.96 -8.41 3.43
N VAL A 496 27.07 -9.72 3.66
CA VAL A 496 25.93 -10.65 3.61
C VAL A 496 25.65 -11.22 4.98
N GLU A 497 24.40 -11.13 5.42
CA GLU A 497 23.91 -11.70 6.67
C GLU A 497 22.71 -12.59 6.42
N LEU A 498 22.66 -13.76 7.09
CA LEU A 498 21.55 -14.70 7.06
C LEU A 498 20.79 -14.64 8.39
N TYR A 499 19.53 -14.28 8.36
CA TYR A 499 18.68 -14.22 9.56
C TYR A 499 18.11 -15.60 9.87
N TYR A 500 18.54 -16.19 11.00
CA TYR A 500 18.27 -17.58 11.36
C TYR A 500 17.75 -17.75 12.79
N ALA A 501 17.16 -18.94 13.04
CA ALA A 501 16.96 -19.51 14.36
C ALA A 501 17.46 -20.97 14.36
N CYS A 502 18.13 -21.39 15.44
CA CYS A 502 18.70 -22.73 15.57
C CYS A 502 18.75 -23.15 17.04
N PRO A 503 18.12 -24.28 17.42
CA PRO A 503 18.21 -24.83 18.78
C PRO A 503 19.63 -25.25 19.14
N ALA A 504 19.97 -25.25 20.43
CA ALA A 504 21.32 -25.61 20.92
C ALA A 504 21.78 -27.00 20.47
N LYS A 505 20.86 -27.98 20.38
CA LYS A 505 21.15 -29.33 19.92
C LYS A 505 21.51 -29.48 18.45
N ASP A 506 21.24 -28.42 17.63
CA ASP A 506 21.39 -28.45 16.17
C ASP A 506 22.49 -27.48 15.69
N ILE A 507 23.23 -26.79 16.59
CA ILE A 507 24.36 -25.94 16.21
C ILE A 507 25.49 -26.75 15.59
N GLY A 508 26.38 -26.07 14.87
CA GLY A 508 27.55 -26.65 14.23
C GLY A 508 27.43 -26.85 12.73
N SER A 509 26.25 -26.69 12.15
CA SER A 509 26.04 -26.75 10.70
C SER A 509 26.85 -25.67 9.98
N THR A 510 27.49 -26.04 8.86
CA THR A 510 28.14 -25.11 7.94
C THR A 510 27.24 -24.87 6.74
N VAL A 511 26.91 -23.60 6.45
CA VAL A 511 26.08 -23.21 5.31
C VAL A 511 26.87 -22.38 4.31
N GLU A 512 26.47 -22.49 3.05
CA GLU A 512 27.08 -21.81 1.92
C GLU A 512 26.01 -21.06 1.14
N LEU A 513 26.29 -19.79 0.82
CA LEU A 513 25.53 -18.99 -0.14
C LEU A 513 26.37 -18.76 -1.39
N SER A 514 25.84 -19.14 -2.53
CA SER A 514 26.47 -18.99 -3.84
C SER A 514 25.54 -18.32 -4.83
N LEU A 515 26.12 -17.58 -5.79
CA LEU A 515 25.39 -17.00 -6.93
C LEU A 515 25.93 -17.62 -8.23
N LYS A 516 25.07 -18.34 -8.92
CA LYS A 516 25.35 -18.90 -10.25
C LYS A 516 24.79 -17.97 -11.31
N MET A 517 25.66 -17.27 -12.04
CA MET A 517 25.26 -16.39 -13.13
C MET A 517 24.79 -17.20 -14.35
N ASN A 518 23.76 -16.71 -15.04
CA ASN A 518 23.23 -17.33 -16.28
C ASN A 518 24.20 -17.11 -17.45
N ASN A 519 24.97 -16.01 -17.45
CA ASN A 519 25.98 -15.76 -18.47
C ASN A 519 27.32 -16.39 -18.05
N PRO A 520 27.83 -17.42 -18.77
CA PRO A 520 29.07 -18.09 -18.42
C PRO A 520 30.32 -17.22 -18.60
N ARG A 521 30.21 -16.08 -19.29
CA ARG A 521 31.31 -15.11 -19.46
C ARG A 521 31.48 -14.18 -18.26
N VAL A 522 30.49 -14.14 -17.35
CA VAL A 522 30.61 -13.41 -16.09
C VAL A 522 31.40 -14.28 -15.11
N SER A 523 32.43 -13.71 -14.50
CA SER A 523 33.26 -14.42 -13.52
C SER A 523 32.41 -15.05 -12.41
N THR A 524 32.78 -16.27 -12.03
CA THR A 524 32.15 -16.99 -10.91
C THR A 524 32.26 -16.13 -9.64
N VAL A 525 31.12 -15.81 -9.04
CA VAL A 525 31.08 -15.13 -7.75
C VAL A 525 31.54 -16.11 -6.66
N PRO A 526 32.62 -15.83 -5.91
CA PRO A 526 33.03 -16.69 -4.81
C PRO A 526 31.89 -16.90 -3.81
N ALA A 527 31.64 -18.14 -3.45
CA ALA A 527 30.66 -18.47 -2.43
C ALA A 527 31.12 -18.01 -1.04
N VAL A 528 30.19 -17.56 -0.21
CA VAL A 528 30.46 -17.25 1.20
C VAL A 528 29.93 -18.38 2.08
N ARG A 529 30.64 -18.64 3.19
CA ARG A 529 30.35 -19.74 4.11
C ARG A 529 30.37 -19.25 5.55
N ALA A 530 29.48 -19.82 6.36
CA ALA A 530 29.49 -19.56 7.79
C ALA A 530 29.05 -20.80 8.58
N LYS A 531 29.59 -20.92 9.78
CA LYS A 531 29.20 -21.96 10.75
C LYS A 531 28.16 -21.39 11.71
N VAL A 532 27.08 -22.11 11.90
CA VAL A 532 26.04 -21.80 12.89
C VAL A 532 26.56 -22.18 14.27
N ALA A 533 27.35 -21.31 14.87
CA ALA A 533 28.05 -21.56 16.13
C ALA A 533 27.26 -21.12 17.37
N VAL A 534 26.27 -20.27 17.22
CA VAL A 534 25.48 -19.71 18.32
C VAL A 534 24.05 -20.23 18.26
N ALA A 535 23.60 -20.81 19.37
CA ALA A 535 22.19 -21.21 19.50
C ALA A 535 21.30 -19.97 19.65
N TYR A 536 20.21 -19.94 18.90
CA TYR A 536 19.19 -18.93 19.00
C TYR A 536 17.84 -19.52 18.59
N ASP A 537 17.01 -19.89 19.56
CA ASP A 537 15.71 -20.48 19.31
C ASP A 537 14.64 -19.83 20.19
N PRO A 538 14.29 -18.57 19.88
CA PRO A 538 13.25 -17.87 20.62
C PRO A 538 11.88 -18.49 20.33
N PRO A 539 10.92 -18.33 21.27
CA PRO A 539 9.55 -18.80 21.06
C PRO A 539 8.86 -18.06 19.93
N LEU A 540 7.80 -18.67 19.40
CA LEU A 540 6.86 -17.99 18.51
C LEU A 540 6.19 -16.83 19.24
N ILE A 541 6.10 -15.68 18.58
CA ILE A 541 5.51 -14.46 19.14
C ILE A 541 4.14 -14.19 18.55
N GLY A 542 3.31 -13.46 19.31
CA GLY A 542 2.01 -12.97 18.89
C GLY A 542 0.83 -13.90 19.21
N ALA A 543 1.04 -15.16 19.59
CA ALA A 543 -0.05 -16.09 19.87
C ALA A 543 -0.95 -15.64 21.03
N SER A 544 -0.37 -15.12 22.11
CA SER A 544 -1.10 -14.62 23.26
C SER A 544 -1.91 -13.34 22.98
N GLN A 545 -1.61 -12.66 21.89
CA GLN A 545 -2.30 -11.43 21.45
C GLN A 545 -3.42 -11.71 20.45
N ASP A 546 -3.51 -12.92 19.91
CA ASP A 546 -4.55 -13.29 18.94
C ASP A 546 -5.91 -13.36 19.61
N ARG A 547 -6.87 -12.63 19.10
CA ARG A 547 -8.27 -12.65 19.56
C ARG A 547 -9.06 -13.79 18.93
N THR A 548 -8.54 -14.37 17.85
CA THR A 548 -9.06 -15.56 17.18
C THR A 548 -7.91 -16.39 16.61
N PRO A 549 -8.07 -17.70 16.42
CA PRO A 549 -7.06 -18.49 15.73
C PRO A 549 -6.72 -17.92 14.35
N ARG A 550 -5.43 -17.73 14.08
CA ARG A 550 -4.95 -17.22 12.79
C ARG A 550 -4.76 -18.33 11.75
N GLN A 551 -4.75 -17.93 10.48
CA GLN A 551 -4.36 -18.79 9.36
C GLN A 551 -2.95 -18.49 8.86
N GLU A 552 -2.43 -17.32 9.13
CA GLU A 552 -1.12 -16.80 8.73
C GLU A 552 -0.01 -17.40 9.62
N SER A 553 1.23 -17.31 9.15
CA SER A 553 2.39 -17.76 9.92
C SER A 553 2.53 -16.99 11.23
N TYR A 554 2.79 -17.71 12.32
CA TYR A 554 3.46 -17.11 13.46
C TYR A 554 4.88 -16.75 13.08
N VAL A 555 5.43 -15.74 13.72
CA VAL A 555 6.82 -15.31 13.57
C VAL A 555 7.59 -15.52 14.86
N LYS A 556 8.88 -15.50 14.79
CA LYS A 556 9.80 -15.43 15.92
C LYS A 556 10.87 -14.36 15.63
N ASP A 557 11.63 -13.99 16.60
CA ASP A 557 12.82 -13.19 16.36
C ASP A 557 13.88 -14.07 15.67
N PHE A 558 14.66 -13.46 14.78
CA PHE A 558 15.76 -14.09 14.07
C PHE A 558 17.01 -13.25 14.27
N GLN A 559 18.15 -13.88 14.53
CA GLN A 559 19.42 -13.18 14.65
C GLN A 559 20.23 -13.26 13.35
N PRO A 560 21.09 -12.26 13.04
CA PRO A 560 21.95 -12.31 11.87
C PRO A 560 23.14 -13.24 12.09
N LEU A 561 23.41 -14.11 11.11
CA LEU A 561 24.64 -14.85 10.93
C LEU A 561 25.46 -14.16 9.85
N LYS A 562 26.63 -13.64 10.17
CA LYS A 562 27.53 -13.03 9.20
C LYS A 562 28.07 -14.11 8.26
N MET A 563 27.71 -14.05 6.98
CA MET A 563 28.15 -14.99 5.95
C MET A 563 29.51 -14.59 5.35
N GLY A 564 29.82 -13.30 5.36
CA GLY A 564 31.02 -12.73 4.74
C GLY A 564 30.67 -11.69 3.69
N ARG A 565 31.62 -11.42 2.80
CA ARG A 565 31.52 -10.38 1.77
C ARG A 565 31.47 -11.00 0.39
N MET A 566 30.51 -10.58 -0.44
CA MET A 566 30.36 -11.01 -1.83
C MET A 566 30.52 -9.80 -2.76
N THR A 567 31.34 -9.96 -3.80
CA THR A 567 31.39 -9.03 -4.93
C THR A 567 30.51 -9.59 -6.04
N LEU A 568 29.45 -8.88 -6.35
CA LEU A 568 28.43 -9.29 -7.33
C LEU A 568 28.65 -8.54 -8.64
N SER A 569 28.52 -9.25 -9.76
CA SER A 569 28.54 -8.67 -11.11
C SER A 569 27.12 -8.54 -11.65
N GLU A 570 26.86 -7.46 -12.39
CA GLU A 570 25.57 -7.20 -13.04
C GLU A 570 25.13 -8.39 -13.92
N GLY A 571 23.82 -8.72 -13.86
CA GLY A 571 23.21 -9.75 -14.68
C GLY A 571 22.28 -10.67 -13.91
N THR A 572 21.65 -11.62 -14.62
CA THR A 572 20.71 -12.58 -14.04
C THR A 572 21.41 -13.86 -13.58
N GLY A 573 20.85 -14.48 -12.53
CA GLY A 573 21.40 -15.70 -11.97
C GLY A 573 20.48 -16.38 -10.98
N GLU A 574 20.97 -17.46 -10.39
CA GLU A 574 20.32 -18.18 -9.31
C GLU A 574 21.15 -18.06 -8.02
N LEU A 575 20.57 -17.45 -7.00
CA LEU A 575 21.14 -17.42 -5.65
C LEU A 575 20.74 -18.71 -4.93
N VAL A 576 21.71 -19.45 -4.41
CA VAL A 576 21.50 -20.77 -3.79
C VAL A 576 22.08 -20.78 -2.39
N LEU A 577 21.23 -21.10 -1.41
CA LEU A 577 21.62 -21.40 -0.03
C LEU A 577 21.57 -22.91 0.18
N ARG A 578 22.70 -23.52 0.61
CA ARG A 578 22.81 -24.95 0.91
C ARG A 578 23.60 -25.21 2.20
N ALA A 579 23.42 -26.39 2.79
CA ALA A 579 24.23 -26.87 3.89
C ALA A 579 25.38 -27.74 3.36
N LEU A 580 26.57 -27.56 3.93
CA LEU A 580 27.75 -28.39 3.66
C LEU A 580 27.95 -29.44 4.76
N GLU A 581 27.60 -29.08 5.99
CA GLU A 581 27.70 -29.95 7.18
C GLU A 581 26.44 -29.79 8.03
N LYS A 582 25.98 -30.90 8.64
CA LYS A 582 24.82 -30.92 9.51
C LYS A 582 25.08 -31.94 10.65
N PRO A 583 25.72 -31.54 11.75
CA PRO A 583 25.97 -32.45 12.87
C PRO A 583 24.71 -32.76 13.70
N GLY A 584 23.76 -31.85 13.77
CA GLY A 584 22.50 -31.99 14.48
C GLY A 584 21.38 -32.68 13.67
N SER A 585 20.16 -32.66 14.19
CA SER A 585 18.98 -33.20 13.52
C SER A 585 18.49 -32.35 12.35
N GLN A 586 18.73 -31.07 12.39
CA GLN A 586 18.40 -30.08 11.34
C GLN A 586 19.48 -29.01 11.22
N VAL A 587 19.47 -28.25 10.12
CA VAL A 587 20.43 -27.17 9.88
C VAL A 587 20.04 -25.93 10.68
N MET A 588 18.90 -25.31 10.37
CA MET A 588 18.35 -24.11 11.01
C MET A 588 17.01 -23.72 10.39
N GLU A 589 16.34 -22.73 10.97
CA GLU A 589 15.26 -21.99 10.34
C GLU A 589 15.80 -20.71 9.69
N VAL A 590 15.25 -20.34 8.52
CA VAL A 590 15.73 -19.22 7.71
C VAL A 590 14.62 -18.21 7.45
N ARG A 591 14.85 -16.95 7.82
CA ARG A 591 13.90 -15.86 7.63
C ARG A 591 14.17 -15.04 6.36
N LEU A 592 15.40 -14.56 6.19
CA LEU A 592 15.83 -13.75 5.05
C LEU A 592 17.35 -13.71 4.95
N ILE A 593 17.82 -13.31 3.78
CA ILE A 593 19.21 -12.90 3.53
C ILE A 593 19.21 -11.37 3.37
N MET A 594 20.10 -10.68 4.08
CA MET A 594 20.35 -9.26 3.96
C MET A 594 21.65 -9.03 3.21
N PHE A 595 21.58 -8.27 2.13
CA PHE A 595 22.74 -7.70 1.45
C PHE A 595 22.86 -6.22 1.84
N THR A 596 23.98 -5.85 2.42
CA THR A 596 24.29 -4.46 2.77
C THR A 596 25.43 -3.98 1.91
N GLN A 597 25.19 -2.99 1.05
CA GLN A 597 26.23 -2.44 0.19
C GLN A 597 27.34 -1.83 1.02
N VAL A 598 28.58 -2.21 0.70
CA VAL A 598 29.78 -1.62 1.26
C VAL A 598 30.09 -0.38 0.44
N SER A 599 30.13 0.79 1.09
CA SER A 599 30.62 2.02 0.46
C SER A 599 32.12 1.86 0.25
N ASP A 600 32.59 2.17 -0.94
CA ASP A 600 34.05 2.24 -1.24
C ASP A 600 34.74 3.31 -0.41
#